data_26c927178bfcc6097381e83f39b0a5b2
#
_entry.id   26c927178bfcc6097381e83f39b0a5b2
#
_cell.length_a   1.000
_cell.length_b   1.000
_cell.length_c   1.000
_cell.angle_alpha   90.00
_cell.angle_beta   90.00
_cell.angle_gamma   90.00
#
_symmetry.space_group_name_H-M   'P 1'
#
loop_
_entity.id
_entity.type
_entity.pdbx_description
1 polymer ?
#
loop_
_entity_poly.entity_id
_entity_poly.type
_entity_poly.pdbx_seq_one_letter_code
_entity_poly.pdbx_strand_id
1 'polypeptide(L)'
;NVMSSGTKAGLEISYIITSLICNMHDLYYCDELFSFVNSDIEKACLSIIIDKLKGRKQLFFTTHNSDILDMQLPKHAYSFLKKDMSDDETTIKCISASKYLKRNTDSLKNAVENDLFCTAPELNRIYEIGDL
;
A
#
# COMPACT_ATOMS: atom_id res chain seq x y z
N ASN A 1 -14.64 -16.30 22.40
CA ASN A 1 -15.12 -15.33 21.41
C ASN A 1 -14.00 -15.02 20.44
N VAL A 2 -14.06 -15.61 19.25
CA VAL A 2 -13.11 -15.28 18.18
C VAL A 2 -13.69 -14.08 17.43
N MET A 3 -13.05 -12.91 17.59
CA MET A 3 -13.41 -11.73 16.79
C MET A 3 -13.13 -11.97 15.31
N SER A 4 -13.99 -11.45 14.42
CA SER A 4 -13.75 -11.47 12.98
C SER A 4 -12.49 -10.68 12.61
N SER A 5 -11.86 -11.01 11.47
CA SER A 5 -10.68 -10.28 10.97
C SER A 5 -10.96 -8.79 10.79
N GLY A 6 -12.14 -8.43 10.25
CA GLY A 6 -12.55 -7.04 10.11
C GLY A 6 -12.71 -6.31 11.46
N THR A 7 -13.23 -6.99 12.50
CA THR A 7 -13.33 -6.41 13.85
C THR A 7 -11.94 -6.15 14.44
N LYS A 8 -11.00 -7.06 14.26
CA LYS A 8 -9.60 -6.87 14.69
C LYS A 8 -8.96 -5.68 13.99
N ALA A 9 -9.07 -5.62 12.66
CA ALA A 9 -8.57 -4.49 11.87
C ALA A 9 -9.18 -3.17 12.35
N GLY A 10 -10.48 -3.11 12.62
CA GLY A 10 -11.15 -1.93 13.15
C GLY A 10 -10.57 -1.46 14.50
N LEU A 11 -10.25 -2.38 15.40
CA LEU A 11 -9.61 -2.04 16.69
C LEU A 11 -8.19 -1.49 16.49
N GLU A 12 -7.39 -2.09 15.63
CA GLU A 12 -6.05 -1.64 15.33
C GLU A 12 -6.05 -0.25 14.67
N ILE A 13 -6.94 -0.01 13.71
CA ILE A 13 -7.15 1.30 13.08
C ILE A 13 -7.53 2.35 14.13
N SER A 14 -8.48 2.02 15.02
CA SER A 14 -8.91 2.92 16.10
C SER A 14 -7.76 3.25 17.06
N TYR A 15 -6.91 2.28 17.37
CA TYR A 15 -5.72 2.49 18.19
C TYR A 15 -4.73 3.46 17.50
N ILE A 16 -4.46 3.27 16.20
CA ILE A 16 -3.56 4.14 15.44
C ILE A 16 -4.09 5.58 15.43
N ILE A 17 -5.37 5.78 15.13
CA ILE A 17 -5.98 7.12 15.10
C ILE A 17 -5.91 7.77 16.49
N THR A 18 -6.26 7.04 17.55
CA THR A 18 -6.18 7.54 18.94
C THR A 18 -4.75 7.90 19.31
N SER A 19 -3.79 7.05 18.99
CA SER A 19 -2.38 7.26 19.25
C SER A 19 -1.83 8.52 18.52
N LEU A 20 -2.29 8.77 17.29
CA LEU A 20 -1.96 9.99 16.53
C LEU A 20 -2.52 11.24 17.19
N ILE A 21 -3.80 11.19 17.62
CA ILE A 21 -4.48 12.30 18.29
C ILE A 21 -3.78 12.63 19.62
N CYS A 22 -3.41 11.59 20.38
CA CYS A 22 -2.75 11.73 21.67
C CYS A 22 -1.23 11.98 21.57
N ASN A 23 -0.66 12.09 20.38
CA ASN A 23 0.78 12.29 20.15
C ASN A 23 1.67 11.23 20.82
N MET A 24 1.26 9.96 20.79
CA MET A 24 1.96 8.90 21.53
C MET A 24 3.25 8.44 20.84
N HIS A 25 3.31 8.51 19.50
CA HIS A 25 4.44 8.02 18.70
C HIS A 25 4.75 8.98 17.53
N ASP A 26 6.00 8.91 17.03
CA ASP A 26 6.45 9.65 15.85
C ASP A 26 6.50 8.79 14.59
N LEU A 27 6.54 7.46 14.74
CA LEU A 27 6.59 6.51 13.64
C LEU A 27 5.45 5.50 13.76
N TYR A 28 4.74 5.30 12.65
CA TYR A 28 3.67 4.32 12.49
C TYR A 28 4.00 3.41 11.32
N TYR A 29 3.82 2.10 11.51
CA TYR A 29 3.98 1.10 10.49
C TYR A 29 2.73 0.22 10.44
N CYS A 30 2.09 0.17 9.27
CA CYS A 30 0.84 -0.55 9.04
C CYS A 30 1.04 -1.52 7.87
N ASP A 31 1.25 -2.79 8.18
CA ASP A 31 1.48 -3.83 7.19
C ASP A 31 0.16 -4.52 6.86
N GLU A 32 -0.33 -4.29 5.63
CA GLU A 32 -1.59 -4.84 5.11
C GLU A 32 -2.79 -4.74 6.08
N LEU A 33 -2.79 -3.73 6.94
CA LEU A 33 -3.77 -3.56 8.03
C LEU A 33 -5.23 -3.55 7.53
N PHE A 34 -5.44 -3.08 6.29
CA PHE A 34 -6.77 -2.92 5.71
C PHE A 34 -7.21 -4.08 4.80
N SER A 35 -6.43 -5.17 4.71
CA SER A 35 -6.73 -6.31 3.81
C SER A 35 -8.11 -6.95 4.02
N PHE A 36 -8.70 -6.76 5.21
CA PHE A 36 -10.02 -7.30 5.57
C PHE A 36 -11.12 -6.23 5.63
N VAL A 37 -10.86 -5.05 5.09
CA VAL A 37 -11.77 -3.90 5.13
C VAL A 37 -12.16 -3.53 3.70
N ASN A 38 -13.36 -2.97 3.53
CA ASN A 38 -13.78 -2.47 2.21
C ASN A 38 -12.87 -1.31 1.76
N SER A 39 -12.56 -1.25 0.46
CA SER A 39 -11.67 -0.25 -0.15
C SER A 39 -12.06 1.19 0.17
N ASP A 40 -13.35 1.52 0.21
CA ASP A 40 -13.80 2.88 0.53
C ASP A 40 -13.56 3.23 2.01
N ILE A 41 -13.71 2.23 2.90
CA ILE A 41 -13.40 2.38 4.32
C ILE A 41 -11.88 2.54 4.51
N GLU A 42 -11.07 1.76 3.80
CA GLU A 42 -9.61 1.88 3.79
C GLU A 42 -9.19 3.31 3.40
N LYS A 43 -9.68 3.82 2.26
CA LYS A 43 -9.38 5.19 1.79
C LYS A 43 -9.80 6.25 2.80
N ALA A 44 -10.99 6.11 3.40
CA ALA A 44 -11.49 7.05 4.40
C ALA A 44 -10.63 7.05 5.66
N CYS A 45 -10.28 5.87 6.19
CA CYS A 45 -9.42 5.73 7.36
C CYS A 45 -8.01 6.28 7.09
N LEU A 46 -7.44 5.96 5.93
CA LEU A 46 -6.12 6.44 5.54
C LEU A 46 -6.10 7.96 5.39
N SER A 47 -7.15 8.56 4.83
CA SER A 47 -7.30 10.02 4.76
C SER A 47 -7.31 10.68 6.15
N ILE A 48 -8.03 10.09 7.11
CA ILE A 48 -8.07 10.56 8.50
C ILE A 48 -6.68 10.46 9.14
N ILE A 49 -6.00 9.33 8.96
CA ILE A 49 -4.65 9.10 9.51
C ILE A 49 -3.68 10.13 8.94
N ILE A 50 -3.69 10.35 7.62
CA ILE A 50 -2.81 11.33 6.95
C ILE A 50 -3.08 12.75 7.44
N ASP A 51 -4.35 13.13 7.61
CA ASP A 51 -4.73 14.47 8.15
C ASP A 51 -4.18 14.69 9.57
N LYS A 52 -4.06 13.63 10.36
CA LYS A 52 -3.53 13.68 11.73
C LYS A 52 -2.00 13.58 11.80
N LEU A 53 -1.32 13.22 10.70
CA LEU A 53 0.14 13.22 10.60
C LEU A 53 0.66 14.67 10.57
N LYS A 54 1.01 15.22 11.74
CA LYS A 54 1.55 16.57 11.86
C LYS A 54 2.96 16.55 12.45
N GLY A 55 3.75 17.57 12.10
CA GLY A 55 5.10 17.73 12.65
C GLY A 55 6.08 16.72 12.08
N ARG A 56 6.74 15.95 12.95
CA ARG A 56 7.77 14.96 12.56
C ARG A 56 7.26 13.55 12.39
N LYS A 57 5.93 13.35 12.43
CA LYS A 57 5.35 12.02 12.37
C LYS A 57 5.48 11.42 10.97
N GLN A 58 5.76 10.12 10.93
CA GLN A 58 5.87 9.34 9.71
C GLN A 58 4.92 8.13 9.76
N LEU A 59 4.30 7.82 8.63
CA LEU A 59 3.52 6.62 8.40
C LEU A 59 4.15 5.83 7.27
N PHE A 60 4.43 4.56 7.52
CA PHE A 60 4.65 3.55 6.49
C PHE A 60 3.43 2.66 6.43
N PHE A 61 2.89 2.50 5.24
CA PHE A 61 1.67 1.79 5.01
C PHE A 61 1.84 0.90 3.77
N THR A 62 1.58 -0.39 3.92
CA THR A 62 1.63 -1.34 2.82
C THR A 62 0.22 -1.81 2.47
N THR A 63 -0.06 -1.96 1.19
CA THR A 63 -1.32 -2.49 0.67
C THR A 63 -1.13 -3.06 -0.71
N HIS A 64 -1.96 -4.04 -1.07
CA HIS A 64 -2.12 -4.52 -2.44
C HIS A 64 -3.37 -3.93 -3.12
N ASN A 65 -4.10 -3.05 -2.45
CA ASN A 65 -5.28 -2.39 -3.00
C ASN A 65 -4.89 -1.24 -3.94
N SER A 66 -5.09 -1.43 -5.24
CA SER A 66 -4.79 -0.43 -6.27
C SER A 66 -5.68 0.82 -6.20
N ASP A 67 -6.84 0.77 -5.54
CA ASP A 67 -7.72 1.94 -5.39
C ASP A 67 -7.10 3.05 -4.54
N ILE A 68 -6.08 2.74 -3.74
CA ILE A 68 -5.30 3.73 -3.00
C ILE A 68 -4.55 4.69 -3.95
N LEU A 69 -4.27 4.28 -5.18
CA LEU A 69 -3.63 5.11 -6.19
C LEU A 69 -4.53 6.25 -6.69
N ASP A 70 -5.84 6.16 -6.47
CA ASP A 70 -6.79 7.24 -6.75
C ASP A 70 -6.72 8.36 -5.68
N MET A 71 -6.08 8.12 -4.54
CA MET A 71 -5.83 9.16 -3.54
C MET A 71 -4.81 10.17 -4.09
N GLN A 72 -5.12 11.46 -3.95
CA GLN A 72 -4.29 12.55 -4.45
C GLN A 72 -3.06 12.81 -3.54
N LEU A 73 -2.30 11.77 -3.24
CA LEU A 73 -1.05 11.89 -2.50
C LEU A 73 0.10 12.28 -3.45
N PRO A 74 1.13 12.96 -2.95
CA PRO A 74 2.32 13.25 -3.74
C PRO A 74 2.99 11.97 -4.27
N LYS A 75 3.46 11.97 -5.51
CA LYS A 75 4.07 10.78 -6.14
C LYS A 75 5.25 10.21 -5.37
N HIS A 76 5.98 11.03 -4.63
CA HIS A 76 7.08 10.57 -3.79
C HIS A 76 6.62 9.76 -2.55
N ALA A 77 5.34 9.83 -2.20
CA ALA A 77 4.77 9.01 -1.13
C ALA A 77 4.52 7.56 -1.55
N TYR A 78 4.55 7.26 -2.87
CA TYR A 78 4.31 5.91 -3.37
C TYR A 78 5.62 5.22 -3.73
N SER A 79 5.74 3.99 -3.24
CA SER A 79 6.81 3.06 -3.61
C SER A 79 6.23 1.71 -3.95
N PHE A 80 6.73 1.07 -5.00
CA PHE A 80 6.30 -0.24 -5.46
C PHE A 80 7.38 -1.27 -5.18
N LEU A 81 6.97 -2.43 -4.66
CA LEU A 81 7.84 -3.56 -4.47
C LEU A 81 7.74 -4.46 -5.71
N LYS A 82 8.85 -4.64 -6.41
CA LYS A 82 8.98 -5.53 -7.56
C LYS A 82 9.81 -6.73 -7.18
N LYS A 83 9.29 -7.93 -7.45
CA LYS A 83 10.08 -9.15 -7.42
C LYS A 83 10.80 -9.29 -8.76
N ASP A 84 12.13 -9.34 -8.75
CA ASP A 84 12.96 -9.56 -9.92
C ASP A 84 13.56 -10.97 -9.82
N MET A 85 13.29 -11.78 -10.83
CA MET A 85 13.73 -13.17 -10.91
C MET A 85 14.77 -13.26 -12.03
N SER A 86 16.02 -12.96 -11.73
CA SER A 86 17.14 -13.23 -12.63
C SER A 86 17.70 -14.61 -12.33
N ASP A 87 18.12 -15.29 -13.37
CA ASP A 87 18.46 -16.69 -13.58
C ASP A 87 18.72 -17.63 -12.38
N ASP A 88 19.17 -17.15 -11.23
CA ASP A 88 19.39 -17.99 -10.02
C ASP A 88 19.08 -17.27 -8.69
N GLU A 89 18.78 -15.97 -8.71
CA GLU A 89 18.53 -15.21 -7.48
C GLU A 89 17.21 -14.42 -7.56
N THR A 90 16.36 -14.60 -6.55
CA THR A 90 15.19 -13.77 -6.38
C THR A 90 15.55 -12.52 -5.58
N THR A 91 15.43 -11.35 -6.19
CA THR A 91 15.64 -10.06 -5.51
C THR A 91 14.35 -9.25 -5.45
N ILE A 92 14.21 -8.44 -4.39
CA ILE A 92 13.10 -7.50 -4.25
C ILE A 92 13.65 -6.10 -4.44
N LYS A 93 13.10 -5.37 -5.40
CA LYS A 93 13.45 -3.97 -5.68
C LYS A 93 12.35 -3.04 -5.22
N CYS A 94 12.71 -1.98 -4.50
CA CYS A 94 11.79 -0.90 -4.15
C CYS A 94 11.90 0.22 -5.17
N ILE A 95 10.79 0.54 -5.84
CA ILE A 95 10.72 1.49 -6.94
C ILE A 95 9.85 2.68 -6.51
N SER A 96 10.44 3.88 -6.42
CA SER A 96 9.68 5.10 -6.14
C SER A 96 8.95 5.58 -7.38
N ALA A 97 7.64 5.88 -7.27
CA ALA A 97 6.82 6.38 -8.36
C ALA A 97 7.38 7.71 -8.95
N SER A 98 7.96 8.56 -8.13
CA SER A 98 8.53 9.85 -8.56
C SER A 98 9.70 9.73 -9.53
N LYS A 99 10.38 8.58 -9.59
CA LYS A 99 11.46 8.34 -10.54
C LYS A 99 10.97 8.13 -11.98
N TYR A 100 9.76 7.58 -12.13
CA TYR A 100 9.18 7.23 -13.43
C TYR A 100 8.17 8.27 -13.91
N LEU A 101 7.37 8.83 -13.01
CA LEU A 101 6.30 9.76 -13.33
C LEU A 101 6.71 11.18 -12.96
N LYS A 102 7.31 11.90 -13.89
CA LYS A 102 7.84 13.26 -13.66
C LYS A 102 6.75 14.34 -13.69
N ARG A 103 5.66 14.12 -14.43
CA ARG A 103 4.57 15.10 -14.58
C ARG A 103 3.48 14.83 -13.53
N ASN A 104 2.95 15.88 -12.90
CA ASN A 104 1.85 15.76 -11.94
C ASN A 104 0.55 15.27 -12.59
N THR A 105 0.40 15.42 -13.89
CA THR A 105 -0.77 14.98 -14.68
C THR A 105 -0.77 13.49 -15.00
N ASP A 106 0.37 12.79 -14.84
CA ASP A 106 0.45 11.36 -15.12
C ASP A 106 -0.32 10.58 -14.06
N SER A 107 -1.30 9.77 -14.48
CA SER A 107 -2.07 8.92 -13.58
C SER A 107 -1.21 7.76 -13.06
N LEU A 108 -1.08 7.66 -11.74
CA LEU A 108 -0.43 6.53 -11.08
C LEU A 108 -1.16 5.23 -11.34
N LYS A 109 -2.48 5.24 -11.29
CA LYS A 109 -3.32 4.07 -11.53
C LYS A 109 -3.12 3.53 -12.95
N ASN A 110 -3.19 4.40 -13.96
CA ASN A 110 -2.94 3.99 -15.34
C ASN A 110 -1.51 3.43 -15.53
N ALA A 111 -0.52 4.00 -14.84
CA ALA A 111 0.85 3.51 -14.91
C ALA A 111 1.00 2.10 -14.33
N VAL A 112 0.30 1.81 -13.23
CA VAL A 112 0.27 0.46 -12.62
C VAL A 112 -0.53 -0.51 -13.49
N GLU A 113 -1.71 -0.11 -13.98
CA GLU A 113 -2.54 -0.94 -14.85
C GLU A 113 -1.84 -1.30 -16.18
N ASN A 114 -0.98 -0.42 -16.69
CA ASN A 114 -0.12 -0.67 -17.86
C ASN A 114 1.24 -1.30 -17.49
N ASP A 115 1.37 -1.80 -16.26
CA ASP A 115 2.56 -2.48 -15.73
C ASP A 115 3.89 -1.69 -15.92
N LEU A 116 3.83 -0.35 -15.88
CA LEU A 116 5.02 0.50 -16.00
C LEU A 116 6.08 0.19 -14.94
N PHE A 117 5.67 -0.31 -13.79
CA PHE A 117 6.54 -0.67 -12.68
C PHE A 117 6.93 -2.15 -12.69
N CYS A 118 6.41 -2.94 -13.65
CA CYS A 118 6.60 -4.40 -13.75
C CYS A 118 6.32 -5.10 -12.41
N THR A 119 5.19 -4.78 -11.80
CA THR A 119 4.75 -5.31 -10.49
C THR A 119 3.62 -6.32 -10.63
N ALA A 120 3.11 -6.55 -11.85
CA ALA A 120 2.09 -7.55 -12.12
C ALA A 120 2.61 -8.97 -11.76
N PRO A 121 1.78 -9.81 -11.15
CA PRO A 121 2.17 -11.18 -10.85
C PRO A 121 2.36 -11.99 -12.15
N GLU A 122 3.42 -12.79 -12.20
CA GLU A 122 3.65 -13.73 -13.32
C GLU A 122 2.67 -14.91 -13.23
N LEU A 123 1.63 -14.86 -14.05
CA LEU A 123 0.60 -15.90 -14.06
C LEU A 123 1.02 -17.18 -14.81
N ASN A 124 2.04 -17.11 -15.67
CA ASN A 124 2.49 -18.24 -16.51
C ASN A 124 2.79 -19.49 -15.69
N ARG A 125 3.42 -19.35 -14.51
CA ARG A 125 3.71 -20.48 -13.63
C ARG A 125 2.48 -21.13 -13.00
N ILE A 126 1.37 -20.41 -12.90
CA ILE A 126 0.11 -20.95 -12.39
C ILE A 126 -0.52 -21.83 -13.48
N TYR A 127 -0.43 -21.42 -14.74
CA TYR A 127 -0.93 -22.19 -15.87
C TYR A 127 -0.12 -23.46 -16.11
N GLU A 128 1.21 -23.44 -15.91
CA GLU A 128 2.07 -24.64 -15.98
C GLU A 128 1.67 -25.75 -14.98
N ILE A 129 1.09 -25.38 -13.82
CA ILE A 129 0.57 -26.36 -12.84
C ILE A 129 -0.71 -27.02 -13.35
N GLY A 130 -1.50 -26.32 -14.17
CA GLY A 130 -2.75 -26.85 -14.75
C GLY A 130 -2.52 -27.82 -15.91
N ASP A 131 -1.30 -27.85 -16.47
CA ASP A 131 -0.92 -28.72 -17.60
C ASP A 131 -0.21 -30.01 -17.15
N LEU A 132 -0.08 -30.26 -15.82
CA LEU A 132 0.43 -31.51 -15.22
C LEU A 132 -0.69 -32.52 -14.96
#